data_0c8daf11bcf10fc8c34e488401e436b9
#
_entry.id   0c8daf11bcf10fc8c34e488401e436b9
#
_cell.length_a   1.000
_cell.length_b   1.000
_cell.length_c   1.000
_cell.angle_alpha   90.00
_cell.angle_beta   90.00
_cell.angle_gamma   90.00
#
_symmetry.space_group_name_H-M   'P 1'
#
loop_
_entity.id
_entity.type
_entity.pdbx_description
1 polymer ?
#
loop_
_entity_poly.entity_id
_entity_poly.type
_entity_poly.pdbx_seq_one_letter_code
_entity_poly.pdbx_strand_id
1 'polypeptide(L)'
;MKAAVVFDLAEGPVWADFIDPQPAPGQTLIDVRAAAISHVVKARASGRHYSFDGNLPFVPGIDGVGTTPQGQRVYFAFPTAPFGSMAQRAPVALQNCLPLPDALDDIQAAAMANPGMSVWASLVTRAQ
;
A
#
# COMPACT_ATOMS: atom_id res chain seq x y z
N MET A 1 -12.22 -5.14 -9.72
CA MET A 1 -10.86 -5.72 -9.63
C MET A 1 -10.78 -6.80 -8.57
N LYS A 2 -9.75 -7.64 -8.56
CA LYS A 2 -9.47 -8.57 -7.46
C LYS A 2 -8.61 -7.92 -6.39
N ALA A 3 -8.90 -8.23 -5.12
CA ALA A 3 -8.19 -7.72 -3.96
C ALA A 3 -8.29 -8.68 -2.78
N ALA A 4 -7.39 -8.52 -1.80
CA ALA A 4 -7.58 -9.09 -0.48
C ALA A 4 -8.51 -8.17 0.30
N VAL A 5 -9.75 -8.57 0.50
CA VAL A 5 -10.82 -7.71 1.08
C VAL A 5 -11.14 -8.17 2.49
N VAL A 6 -11.20 -7.24 3.43
CA VAL A 6 -11.68 -7.48 4.80
C VAL A 6 -13.17 -7.10 4.83
N PHE A 7 -14.02 -8.10 4.87
CA PHE A 7 -15.47 -7.94 5.08
C PHE A 7 -15.83 -8.05 6.56
N ASP A 8 -15.08 -8.88 7.28
CA ASP A 8 -15.23 -9.12 8.72
C ASP A 8 -13.84 -9.20 9.36
N LEU A 9 -13.63 -8.48 10.44
CA LEU A 9 -12.35 -8.42 11.14
C LEU A 9 -11.95 -9.76 11.78
N ALA A 10 -12.94 -10.58 12.16
CA ALA A 10 -12.67 -11.90 12.75
C ALA A 10 -12.21 -12.91 11.70
N GLU A 11 -12.70 -12.81 10.47
CA GLU A 11 -12.31 -13.70 9.38
C GLU A 11 -11.01 -13.26 8.70
N GLY A 12 -10.70 -11.97 8.76
CA GLY A 12 -9.55 -11.39 8.09
C GLY A 12 -9.75 -11.20 6.58
N PRO A 13 -8.65 -10.92 5.84
CA PRO A 13 -8.74 -10.66 4.42
C PRO A 13 -8.99 -11.93 3.60
N VAL A 14 -9.92 -11.86 2.65
CA VAL A 14 -10.22 -12.92 1.68
C VAL A 14 -10.01 -12.40 0.26
N TRP A 15 -9.58 -13.28 -0.66
CA TRP A 15 -9.43 -12.94 -2.07
C TRP A 15 -10.79 -12.84 -2.73
N ALA A 16 -11.21 -11.64 -3.11
CA ALA A 16 -12.56 -11.38 -3.59
C ALA A 16 -12.58 -10.30 -4.68
N ASP A 17 -13.74 -10.14 -5.31
CA ASP A 17 -14.02 -8.97 -6.13
C ASP A 17 -14.25 -7.74 -5.26
N PHE A 18 -13.66 -6.63 -5.67
CA PHE A 18 -13.83 -5.33 -5.04
C PHE A 18 -14.07 -4.26 -6.11
N ILE A 19 -14.65 -3.14 -5.72
CA ILE A 19 -14.91 -2.03 -6.64
C ILE A 19 -13.64 -1.57 -7.33
N ASP A 20 -13.75 -1.15 -8.58
CA ASP A 20 -12.64 -0.56 -9.30
C ASP A 20 -12.38 0.87 -8.81
N PRO A 21 -11.14 1.20 -8.45
CA PRO A 21 -10.82 2.54 -7.99
C PRO A 21 -10.90 3.57 -9.12
N GLN A 22 -11.43 4.72 -8.79
CA GLN A 22 -11.45 5.90 -9.66
C GLN A 22 -10.55 6.97 -9.03
N PRO A 23 -9.36 7.25 -9.60
CA PRO A 23 -8.47 8.24 -9.01
C PRO A 23 -9.07 9.64 -9.09
N ALA A 24 -9.02 10.36 -7.98
CA ALA A 24 -9.42 11.76 -7.91
C ALA A 24 -8.32 12.69 -8.48
N PRO A 25 -8.62 13.98 -8.71
CA PRO A 25 -7.59 14.94 -9.08
C PRO A 25 -6.42 14.94 -8.09
N GLY A 26 -5.17 14.91 -8.62
CA GLY A 26 -3.96 14.79 -7.80
C GLY A 26 -3.57 13.35 -7.41
N GLN A 27 -4.34 12.36 -7.86
CA GLN A 27 -4.04 10.94 -7.68
C GLN A 27 -3.68 10.28 -9.01
N THR A 28 -2.99 9.16 -8.89
CA THR A 28 -2.74 8.23 -10.01
C THR A 28 -3.22 6.84 -9.63
N LEU A 29 -3.52 6.04 -10.64
CA LEU A 29 -3.89 4.63 -10.47
C LEU A 29 -2.65 3.77 -10.69
N ILE A 30 -2.25 3.06 -9.67
CA ILE A 30 -1.09 2.16 -9.73
C ILE A 30 -1.54 0.73 -10.01
N ASP A 31 -0.99 0.11 -11.04
CA ASP A 31 -1.06 -1.34 -11.24
C ASP A 31 -0.05 -1.99 -10.30
N VAL A 32 -0.55 -2.64 -9.24
CA VAL A 32 0.28 -3.17 -8.15
C VAL A 32 1.01 -4.43 -8.59
N ARG A 33 2.31 -4.48 -8.35
CA ARG A 33 3.17 -5.63 -8.66
C ARG A 33 3.63 -6.39 -7.42
N ALA A 34 3.87 -5.67 -6.33
CA ALA A 34 4.24 -6.25 -5.04
C ALA A 34 3.76 -5.37 -3.90
N ALA A 35 3.30 -5.98 -2.82
CA ALA A 35 2.89 -5.29 -1.59
C ALA A 35 3.49 -6.00 -0.38
N ALA A 36 4.00 -5.22 0.59
CA ALA A 36 4.55 -5.77 1.80
C ALA A 36 3.46 -6.07 2.83
N ILE A 37 3.57 -7.20 3.51
CA ILE A 37 2.71 -7.55 4.65
C ILE A 37 3.47 -7.24 5.95
N SER A 38 3.51 -5.96 6.29
CA SER A 38 4.14 -5.47 7.51
C SER A 38 3.26 -5.70 8.75
N HIS A 39 3.83 -5.49 9.95
CA HIS A 39 3.05 -5.58 11.19
C HIS A 39 1.88 -4.60 11.22
N VAL A 40 2.05 -3.39 10.70
CA VAL A 40 0.97 -2.39 10.61
C VAL A 40 -0.16 -2.85 9.69
N VAL A 41 0.15 -3.52 8.60
CA VAL A 41 -0.86 -4.09 7.70
C VAL A 41 -1.68 -5.15 8.41
N LYS A 42 -1.03 -6.06 9.15
CA LYS A 42 -1.71 -7.09 9.96
C LYS A 42 -2.59 -6.45 11.06
N ALA A 43 -2.08 -5.45 11.75
CA ALA A 43 -2.82 -4.75 12.80
C ALA A 43 -4.06 -4.01 12.24
N ARG A 44 -3.93 -3.37 11.08
CA ARG A 44 -5.09 -2.75 10.40
C ARG A 44 -6.11 -3.76 9.92
N ALA A 45 -5.65 -4.86 9.33
CA ALA A 45 -6.54 -5.94 8.84
C ALA A 45 -7.36 -6.59 9.96
N SER A 46 -6.85 -6.59 11.20
CA SER A 46 -7.55 -7.09 12.39
C SER A 46 -8.31 -6.01 13.17
N GLY A 47 -8.34 -4.77 12.69
CA GLY A 47 -8.98 -3.65 13.36
C GLY A 47 -8.30 -3.13 14.64
N ARG A 48 -7.07 -3.62 14.93
CA ARG A 48 -6.34 -3.29 16.17
C ARG A 48 -5.50 -2.03 16.06
N HIS A 49 -5.25 -1.55 14.83
CA HIS A 49 -4.43 -0.35 14.64
C HIS A 49 -5.26 0.91 14.85
N TYR A 50 -4.67 1.91 15.51
CA TYR A 50 -5.34 3.20 15.80
C TYR A 50 -5.82 3.96 14.55
N SER A 51 -5.24 3.70 13.38
CA SER A 51 -5.65 4.32 12.12
C SER A 51 -6.84 3.62 11.44
N PHE A 52 -7.38 2.55 12.05
CA PHE A 52 -8.58 1.90 11.55
C PHE A 52 -9.81 2.76 11.88
N ASP A 53 -10.54 3.16 10.87
CA ASP A 53 -11.68 4.08 11.00
C ASP A 53 -13.02 3.38 11.30
N GLY A 54 -13.03 2.07 11.40
CA GLY A 54 -14.22 1.27 11.66
C GLY A 54 -15.04 0.91 10.43
N ASN A 55 -14.65 1.39 9.25
CA ASN A 55 -15.42 1.15 8.01
C ASN A 55 -15.04 -0.17 7.35
N LEU A 56 -16.06 -0.94 6.97
CA LEU A 56 -15.96 -2.20 6.22
C LEU A 56 -16.88 -2.12 4.99
N PRO A 57 -16.55 -2.81 3.90
CA PRO A 57 -15.30 -3.54 3.65
C PRO A 57 -14.14 -2.62 3.24
N PHE A 58 -12.91 -3.09 3.41
CA PHE A 58 -11.72 -2.37 2.95
C PHE A 58 -10.63 -3.34 2.47
N VAL A 59 -9.65 -2.80 1.73
CA VAL A 59 -8.47 -3.53 1.29
C VAL A 59 -7.28 -3.12 2.16
N PRO A 60 -6.61 -4.05 2.87
CA PRO A 60 -5.41 -3.74 3.64
C PRO A 60 -4.20 -3.47 2.75
N GLY A 61 -3.13 -3.00 3.38
CA GLY A 61 -1.88 -2.68 2.72
C GLY A 61 -1.64 -1.18 2.66
N ILE A 62 -0.48 -0.74 3.15
CA ILE A 62 -0.13 0.69 3.26
C ILE A 62 0.83 1.14 2.19
N ASP A 63 1.59 0.23 1.60
CA ASP A 63 2.62 0.53 0.61
C ASP A 63 2.86 -0.65 -0.34
N GLY A 64 3.59 -0.37 -1.38
CA GLY A 64 3.94 -1.37 -2.37
C GLY A 64 4.75 -0.79 -3.53
N VAL A 65 4.93 -1.62 -4.53
CA VAL A 65 5.56 -1.30 -5.80
C VAL A 65 4.61 -1.59 -6.94
N GLY A 66 4.60 -0.74 -7.93
CA GLY A 66 3.77 -0.94 -9.11
C GLY A 66 4.15 -0.03 -10.26
N THR A 67 3.29 0.04 -11.25
CA THR A 67 3.50 0.87 -12.44
C THR A 67 2.39 1.90 -12.57
N THR A 68 2.77 3.12 -12.94
CA THR A 68 1.83 4.18 -13.30
C THR A 68 1.20 3.91 -14.67
N PRO A 69 0.11 4.62 -15.04
CA PRO A 69 -0.45 4.53 -16.39
C PRO A 69 0.54 4.85 -17.52
N GLN A 70 1.60 5.61 -17.22
CA GLN A 70 2.68 5.93 -18.17
C GLN A 70 3.78 4.87 -18.21
N GLY A 71 3.63 3.76 -17.46
CA GLY A 71 4.58 2.66 -17.43
C GLY A 71 5.79 2.87 -16.52
N GLN A 72 5.81 3.92 -15.70
CA GLN A 72 6.90 4.18 -14.75
C GLN A 72 6.78 3.27 -13.53
N ARG A 73 7.86 2.59 -13.15
CA ARG A 73 7.93 1.83 -11.90
C ARG A 73 8.11 2.77 -10.73
N VAL A 74 7.27 2.60 -9.73
CA VAL A 74 7.28 3.44 -8.52
C VAL A 74 7.13 2.59 -7.25
N TYR A 75 7.77 3.03 -6.16
CA TYR A 75 7.30 2.73 -4.81
C TYR A 75 6.16 3.70 -4.49
N PHE A 76 5.09 3.22 -3.89
CA PHE A 76 3.97 4.05 -3.47
C PHE A 76 3.58 3.77 -2.02
N ALA A 77 3.03 4.78 -1.35
CA ALA A 77 2.55 4.66 0.02
C ALA A 77 1.16 5.30 0.17
N PHE A 78 0.42 4.79 1.14
CA PHE A 78 -0.87 5.31 1.59
C PHE A 78 -1.92 5.42 0.47
N PRO A 79 -2.33 4.28 -0.13
CA PRO A 79 -3.51 4.27 -1.00
C PRO A 79 -4.72 4.87 -0.29
N THR A 80 -5.57 5.54 -1.05
CA THR A 80 -6.77 6.21 -0.52
C THR A 80 -7.82 5.20 -0.09
N ALA A 81 -8.31 5.32 1.14
CA ALA A 81 -9.37 4.44 1.66
C ALA A 81 -10.63 4.46 0.77
N PRO A 82 -11.35 3.36 0.61
CA PRO A 82 -11.18 2.05 1.28
C PRO A 82 -10.16 1.13 0.61
N PHE A 83 -9.36 1.63 -0.31
CA PHE A 83 -8.36 0.87 -1.05
C PHE A 83 -7.06 0.74 -0.26
N GLY A 84 -6.30 -0.33 -0.57
CA GLY A 84 -4.99 -0.60 -0.03
C GLY A 84 -4.10 -1.24 -1.09
N SER A 85 -2.85 -1.51 -0.73
CA SER A 85 -1.87 -2.08 -1.67
C SER A 85 -2.08 -3.58 -1.96
N MET A 86 -2.92 -4.27 -1.17
CA MET A 86 -3.19 -5.70 -1.40
C MET A 86 -4.33 -5.92 -2.42
N ALA A 87 -4.20 -5.30 -3.58
CA ALA A 87 -5.14 -5.33 -4.70
C ALA A 87 -4.41 -5.27 -6.02
N GLN A 88 -5.11 -5.57 -7.11
CA GLN A 88 -4.55 -5.42 -8.46
C GLN A 88 -4.22 -3.96 -8.78
N ARG A 89 -5.02 -3.01 -8.29
CA ARG A 89 -4.85 -1.57 -8.53
C ARG A 89 -5.11 -0.77 -7.27
N ALA A 90 -4.38 0.35 -7.11
CA ALA A 90 -4.49 1.22 -5.96
C ALA A 90 -4.48 2.70 -6.39
N PRO A 91 -5.44 3.53 -5.93
CA PRO A 91 -5.42 4.97 -6.14
C PRO A 91 -4.51 5.62 -5.09
N VAL A 92 -3.53 6.38 -5.55
CA VAL A 92 -2.47 6.95 -4.70
C VAL A 92 -2.24 8.40 -5.06
N ALA A 93 -2.04 9.26 -4.06
CA ALA A 93 -1.63 10.64 -4.29
C ALA A 93 -0.29 10.70 -5.03
N LEU A 94 -0.16 11.54 -6.03
CA LEU A 94 1.07 11.66 -6.83
C LEU A 94 2.31 11.91 -5.98
N GLN A 95 2.20 12.70 -4.92
CA GLN A 95 3.29 13.00 -3.99
C GLN A 95 3.75 11.78 -3.17
N ASN A 96 2.96 10.72 -3.13
CA ASN A 96 3.28 9.47 -2.43
C ASN A 96 3.87 8.40 -3.35
N CYS A 97 4.25 8.76 -4.56
CA CYS A 97 4.87 7.90 -5.56
C CYS A 97 6.32 8.33 -5.77
N LEU A 98 7.25 7.38 -5.61
CA LEU A 98 8.68 7.60 -5.82
C LEU A 98 9.19 6.70 -6.93
N PRO A 99 9.85 7.26 -7.97
CA PRO A 99 10.48 6.44 -9.01
C PRO A 99 11.50 5.46 -8.43
N LEU A 100 11.49 4.22 -8.93
CA LEU A 100 12.45 3.19 -8.52
C LEU A 100 13.64 3.13 -9.47
N PRO A 101 14.86 2.91 -8.95
CA PRO A 101 16.01 2.57 -9.78
C PRO A 101 15.76 1.28 -10.57
N ASP A 102 16.23 1.21 -11.81
CA ASP A 102 16.03 0.05 -12.68
C ASP A 102 16.66 -1.23 -12.12
N ALA A 103 17.78 -1.10 -11.40
CA ALA A 103 18.51 -2.22 -10.81
C ALA A 103 17.82 -2.84 -9.58
N LEU A 104 16.82 -2.17 -8.99
CA LEU A 104 16.11 -2.64 -7.82
C LEU A 104 14.85 -3.40 -8.24
N ASP A 105 14.73 -4.67 -7.83
CA ASP A 105 13.56 -5.46 -8.17
C ASP A 105 12.34 -5.10 -7.30
N ASP A 106 11.16 -5.45 -7.78
CA ASP A 106 9.89 -5.08 -7.16
C ASP A 106 9.72 -5.68 -5.76
N ILE A 107 10.14 -6.92 -5.54
CA ILE A 107 9.98 -7.62 -4.26
C ILE A 107 10.91 -7.01 -3.21
N GLN A 108 12.18 -6.79 -3.56
CA GLN A 108 13.13 -6.15 -2.66
C GLN A 108 12.68 -4.74 -2.29
N ALA A 109 12.26 -3.94 -3.28
CA ALA A 109 11.78 -2.59 -3.03
C ALA A 109 10.56 -2.56 -2.10
N ALA A 110 9.58 -3.42 -2.33
CA ALA A 110 8.40 -3.51 -1.46
C ALA A 110 8.76 -3.95 -0.04
N ALA A 111 9.66 -4.91 0.11
CA ALA A 111 10.02 -5.47 1.41
C ALA A 111 10.86 -4.52 2.27
N MET A 112 11.75 -3.73 1.66
CA MET A 112 12.73 -2.93 2.41
C MET A 112 12.27 -1.51 2.75
N ALA A 113 11.29 -0.96 2.04
CA ALA A 113 10.96 0.46 2.12
C ALA A 113 10.49 0.88 3.52
N ASN A 114 9.51 0.21 4.09
CA ASN A 114 8.98 0.54 5.42
C ASN A 114 10.02 0.34 6.54
N PRO A 115 10.65 -0.84 6.70
CA PRO A 115 11.66 -1.00 7.74
C PRO A 115 12.89 -0.12 7.50
N GLY A 116 13.34 0.05 6.27
CA GLY A 116 14.48 0.92 5.93
C GLY A 116 14.22 2.37 6.26
N MET A 117 13.05 2.88 5.98
CA MET A 117 12.64 4.25 6.29
C MET A 117 12.63 4.50 7.81
N SER A 118 12.14 3.56 8.60
CA SER A 118 12.11 3.65 10.06
C SER A 118 13.52 3.70 10.65
N VAL A 119 14.43 2.85 10.16
CA VAL A 119 15.84 2.83 10.57
C VAL A 119 16.54 4.13 10.18
N TRP A 120 16.35 4.59 8.95
CA TRP A 120 16.90 5.85 8.47
C TRP A 120 16.46 7.04 9.34
N ALA A 121 15.17 7.15 9.60
CA ALA A 121 14.62 8.23 10.42
C ALA A 121 15.19 8.21 11.85
N SER A 122 15.39 7.02 12.43
CA SER A 122 15.94 6.87 13.76
C SER A 122 17.42 7.25 13.83
N LEU A 123 18.22 6.76 12.89
CA LEU A 123 19.69 6.90 12.95
C LEU A 123 20.19 8.21 12.33
N VAL A 124 19.56 8.66 11.24
CA VAL A 124 20.07 9.82 10.49
C VAL A 124 19.36 11.11 10.87
N THR A 125 18.06 11.06 11.15
CA THR A 125 17.27 12.27 11.39
C THR A 125 17.12 12.61 12.88
N ARG A 126 16.97 11.61 13.74
CA ARG A 126 16.63 11.81 15.17
C ARG A 126 17.77 11.58 16.14
N ALA A 127 18.82 10.86 15.75
CA ALA A 127 19.97 10.56 16.60
C ALA A 127 21.10 11.61 16.51
N GLN A 128 20.85 12.75 15.88
CA GLN A 128 21.79 13.88 15.82
C GLN A 128 21.66 14.79 17.02
#